data_fa1a52d0358609d9991a5d9754e98510
#
_entry.id   fa1a52d0358609d9991a5d9754e98510
#
_cell.length_a   1.000
_cell.length_b   1.000
_cell.length_c   1.000
_cell.angle_alpha   90.00
_cell.angle_beta   90.00
_cell.angle_gamma   90.00
#
_symmetry.space_group_name_H-M   'P 1'
#
loop_
_entity.id
_entity.type
_entity.pdbx_description
1 polymer ?
#
loop_
_entity_poly.entity_id
_entity_poly.type
_entity_poly.pdbx_seq_one_letter_code
_entity_poly.pdbx_strand_id
1 'polypeptide(L)'
;MRIEFPPYNFPSRLYDFNLNKEIEFENYRLLEKHIQNLLTHKEINKIKDGLSNVLFWGFYRIGYRDNRVKIFRQQVTDFQLMAFSNLVKTNKINPISIKKLGLPQFSQFSFISKILMFINPKKYVTLDKKIMNLKDPFNPDSPLTRIPYSENDTGIRITKTTTKYYFEWCELCSFIAKEINNNKIAVDIERGFFRLVEEEKTNYGREIITSETKKLHALTANNTP
;
A
#
# COMPACT_ATOMS: atom_id res chain seq x y z
N MET A 1 -1.21 -23.37 -12.58
CA MET A 1 -0.70 -22.27 -13.47
C MET A 1 0.57 -21.71 -12.84
N ARG A 2 1.65 -21.54 -13.61
CA ARG A 2 2.85 -20.86 -13.12
C ARG A 2 2.57 -19.36 -13.18
N ILE A 3 2.67 -18.67 -12.03
CA ILE A 3 2.44 -17.23 -11.95
C ILE A 3 3.74 -16.51 -12.26
N GLU A 4 3.70 -15.61 -13.25
CA GLU A 4 4.86 -14.80 -13.65
C GLU A 4 4.45 -13.32 -13.62
N PHE A 5 5.25 -12.51 -12.90
CA PHE A 5 5.06 -11.08 -12.84
C PHE A 5 6.21 -10.34 -13.53
N PRO A 6 5.89 -9.27 -14.28
CA PRO A 6 6.92 -8.39 -14.82
C PRO A 6 7.73 -7.71 -13.70
N PRO A 7 9.00 -7.35 -13.97
CA PRO A 7 9.82 -6.65 -12.99
C PRO A 7 9.25 -5.28 -12.65
N TYR A 8 9.26 -4.92 -11.36
CA TYR A 8 8.82 -3.62 -10.90
C TYR A 8 9.89 -2.56 -11.15
N ASN A 9 9.53 -1.44 -11.77
CA ASN A 9 10.44 -0.40 -12.25
C ASN A 9 10.10 1.01 -11.74
N PHE A 10 9.42 1.13 -10.61
CA PHE A 10 9.15 2.43 -10.01
C PHE A 10 10.47 3.03 -9.46
N PRO A 11 10.66 4.36 -9.40
CA PRO A 11 11.89 4.94 -8.86
C PRO A 11 12.15 4.60 -7.39
N SER A 12 13.39 4.19 -7.08
CA SER A 12 13.85 3.89 -5.71
C SER A 12 14.49 5.12 -5.05
N ARG A 13 13.79 6.27 -5.12
CA ARG A 13 14.28 7.57 -4.63
C ARG A 13 13.40 8.14 -3.54
N LEU A 14 14.03 8.80 -2.57
CA LEU A 14 13.42 9.53 -1.47
C LEU A 14 14.06 10.91 -1.35
N TYR A 15 13.54 11.72 -0.43
CA TYR A 15 14.09 13.02 -0.11
C TYR A 15 14.71 13.02 1.29
N ASP A 16 16.00 13.39 1.38
CA ASP A 16 16.66 13.65 2.65
C ASP A 16 16.42 15.11 3.06
N PHE A 17 15.54 15.30 4.05
CA PHE A 17 15.16 16.63 4.52
C PHE A 17 16.26 17.34 5.32
N ASN A 18 17.27 16.62 5.80
CA ASN A 18 18.41 17.24 6.48
C ASN A 18 19.44 17.74 5.46
N LEU A 19 19.71 16.93 4.41
CA LEU A 19 20.65 17.28 3.35
C LEU A 19 19.99 18.09 2.22
N ASN A 20 18.68 18.26 2.27
CA ASN A 20 17.87 18.98 1.27
C ASN A 20 18.11 18.48 -0.16
N LYS A 21 18.17 17.16 -0.36
CA LYS A 21 18.39 16.53 -1.67
C LYS A 21 17.69 15.19 -1.83
N GLU A 22 17.49 14.79 -3.08
CA GLU A 22 17.07 13.42 -3.39
C GLU A 22 18.20 12.44 -3.10
N ILE A 23 17.84 11.26 -2.56
CA ILE A 23 18.73 10.12 -2.36
C ILE A 23 18.15 8.92 -3.09
N GLU A 24 19.02 8.16 -3.74
CA GLU A 24 18.68 6.94 -4.46
C GLU A 24 19.10 5.71 -3.66
N PHE A 25 18.25 4.70 -3.65
CA PHE A 25 18.51 3.43 -2.99
C PHE A 25 18.81 2.37 -4.05
N GLU A 26 19.76 1.52 -3.76
CA GLU A 26 20.16 0.40 -4.62
C GLU A 26 18.98 -0.52 -4.97
N ASN A 27 18.06 -0.70 -4.03
CA ASN A 27 16.89 -1.54 -4.23
C ASN A 27 15.71 -1.13 -3.31
N TYR A 28 14.53 -1.66 -3.62
CA TYR A 28 13.31 -1.34 -2.87
C TYR A 28 13.34 -1.81 -1.42
N ARG A 29 14.06 -2.88 -1.08
CA ARG A 29 14.14 -3.36 0.30
C ARG A 29 14.85 -2.36 1.19
N LEU A 30 15.91 -1.73 0.70
CA LEU A 30 16.63 -0.68 1.41
C LEU A 30 15.76 0.58 1.56
N LEU A 31 15.06 0.98 0.50
CA LEU A 31 14.10 2.08 0.55
C LEU A 31 12.98 1.82 1.56
N GLU A 32 12.34 0.65 1.49
CA GLU A 32 11.29 0.24 2.42
C GLU A 32 11.78 0.28 3.87
N LYS A 33 12.95 -0.29 4.11
CA LYS A 33 13.56 -0.31 5.45
C LYS A 33 13.85 1.08 5.96
N HIS A 34 14.32 1.97 5.09
CA HIS A 34 14.57 3.38 5.45
C HIS A 34 13.28 4.09 5.87
N ILE A 35 12.22 4.03 5.04
CA ILE A 35 10.92 4.64 5.40
C ILE A 35 10.34 3.97 6.66
N GLN A 36 10.42 2.64 6.80
CA GLN A 36 9.97 1.94 7.98
C GLN A 36 10.65 2.49 9.24
N ASN A 37 11.97 2.62 9.22
CA ASN A 37 12.73 3.15 10.35
C ASN A 37 12.29 4.58 10.72
N LEU A 38 12.01 5.43 9.73
CA LEU A 38 11.49 6.78 9.97
C LEU A 38 10.08 6.74 10.58
N LEU A 39 9.15 5.95 10.02
CA LEU A 39 7.76 5.86 10.48
C LEU A 39 7.62 5.27 11.89
N THR A 40 8.56 4.42 12.29
CA THR A 40 8.57 3.74 13.61
C THR A 40 9.52 4.39 14.62
N HIS A 41 10.12 5.53 14.26
CA HIS A 41 11.08 6.22 15.12
C HIS A 41 10.43 6.79 16.39
N LYS A 42 11.25 7.06 17.42
CA LYS A 42 10.77 7.69 18.67
C LYS A 42 10.58 9.20 18.54
N GLU A 43 11.40 9.84 17.71
CA GLU A 43 11.39 11.29 17.47
C GLU A 43 10.32 11.67 16.44
N ILE A 44 9.47 12.63 16.78
CA ILE A 44 8.35 13.05 15.92
C ILE A 44 8.83 13.68 14.60
N ASN A 45 9.99 14.36 14.59
CA ASN A 45 10.57 14.92 13.38
C ASN A 45 10.96 13.82 12.37
N LYS A 46 11.48 12.68 12.83
CA LYS A 46 11.77 11.52 11.98
C LYS A 46 10.49 10.89 11.41
N ILE A 47 9.43 10.83 12.22
CA ILE A 47 8.10 10.38 11.76
C ILE A 47 7.55 11.35 10.70
N LYS A 48 7.71 12.66 10.90
CA LYS A 48 7.36 13.69 9.91
C LYS A 48 8.09 13.48 8.59
N ASP A 49 9.39 13.18 8.64
CA ASP A 49 10.20 12.86 7.47
C ASP A 49 9.75 11.57 6.79
N GLY A 50 9.41 10.54 7.58
CA GLY A 50 8.86 9.28 7.08
C GLY A 50 7.54 9.47 6.31
N LEU A 51 6.57 10.17 6.92
CA LEU A 51 5.29 10.49 6.27
C LEU A 51 5.48 11.39 5.04
N SER A 52 6.40 12.38 5.10
CA SER A 52 6.77 13.20 3.96
C SER A 52 7.31 12.35 2.79
N ASN A 53 8.13 11.33 3.10
CA ASN A 53 8.68 10.42 2.11
C ASN A 53 7.65 9.44 1.53
N VAL A 54 6.63 9.06 2.30
CA VAL A 54 5.48 8.32 1.74
C VAL A 54 4.77 9.15 0.67
N LEU A 55 4.58 10.45 0.89
CA LEU A 55 4.01 11.36 -0.11
C LEU A 55 4.96 11.56 -1.29
N PHE A 56 6.24 11.84 -1.01
CA PHE A 56 7.27 12.05 -2.02
C PHE A 56 7.34 10.85 -2.99
N TRP A 57 7.44 9.64 -2.48
CA TRP A 57 7.46 8.42 -3.26
C TRP A 57 6.11 8.19 -3.98
N GLY A 58 4.98 8.33 -3.28
CA GLY A 58 3.66 8.09 -3.85
C GLY A 58 3.27 9.04 -4.98
N PHE A 59 3.79 10.28 -4.97
CA PHE A 59 3.58 11.27 -6.03
C PHE A 59 4.73 11.36 -7.02
N TYR A 60 5.71 10.46 -6.99
CA TYR A 60 6.95 10.60 -7.76
C TYR A 60 6.71 10.81 -9.26
N ARG A 61 5.74 10.11 -9.84
CA ARG A 61 5.38 10.22 -11.26
C ARG A 61 4.31 11.28 -11.54
N ILE A 62 3.89 12.05 -10.53
CA ILE A 62 2.82 13.04 -10.65
C ILE A 62 3.40 14.42 -10.35
N GLY A 63 3.17 15.39 -11.23
CA GLY A 63 3.81 16.72 -11.22
C GLY A 63 3.56 17.61 -10.00
N TYR A 64 2.82 17.17 -8.99
CA TYR A 64 2.49 17.95 -7.79
C TYR A 64 3.24 17.50 -6.53
N ARG A 65 4.20 16.60 -6.64
CA ARG A 65 4.92 15.96 -5.55
C ARG A 65 5.42 16.94 -4.50
N ASP A 66 6.23 17.90 -4.92
CA ASP A 66 6.93 18.80 -4.00
C ASP A 66 5.95 19.73 -3.28
N ASN A 67 4.91 20.20 -3.97
CA ASN A 67 3.87 21.01 -3.37
C ASN A 67 3.06 20.19 -2.32
N ARG A 68 2.72 18.94 -2.59
CA ARG A 68 2.02 18.07 -1.65
C ARG A 68 2.85 17.79 -0.40
N VAL A 69 4.14 17.53 -0.55
CA VAL A 69 5.07 17.35 0.56
C VAL A 69 5.19 18.64 1.37
N LYS A 70 5.35 19.80 0.70
CA LYS A 70 5.42 21.11 1.36
C LYS A 70 4.17 21.40 2.19
N ILE A 71 2.97 21.23 1.61
CA ILE A 71 1.68 21.43 2.31
C ILE A 71 1.60 20.52 3.55
N PHE A 72 1.91 19.23 3.41
CA PHE A 72 1.94 18.31 4.54
C PHE A 72 2.86 18.82 5.65
N ARG A 73 4.11 19.16 5.34
CA ARG A 73 5.10 19.57 6.33
C ARG A 73 4.73 20.90 7.03
N GLN A 74 4.00 21.79 6.37
CA GLN A 74 3.51 23.06 6.94
C GLN A 74 2.28 22.87 7.83
N GLN A 75 1.40 21.92 7.51
CA GLN A 75 0.10 21.77 8.16
C GLN A 75 0.04 20.66 9.22
N VAL A 76 0.93 19.66 9.15
CA VAL A 76 0.92 18.58 10.14
C VAL A 76 1.35 19.12 11.51
N THR A 77 0.59 18.73 12.53
CA THR A 77 0.86 19.15 13.93
C THR A 77 1.62 18.06 14.70
N ASP A 78 2.34 18.47 15.74
CA ASP A 78 3.02 17.53 16.64
C ASP A 78 2.02 16.60 17.34
N PHE A 79 0.82 17.08 17.64
CA PHE A 79 -0.24 16.24 18.20
C PHE A 79 -0.62 15.09 17.25
N GLN A 80 -0.77 15.36 15.95
CA GLN A 80 -1.07 14.34 14.95
C GLN A 80 0.08 13.32 14.82
N LEU A 81 1.34 13.79 14.86
CA LEU A 81 2.53 12.93 14.80
C LEU A 81 2.67 12.05 16.06
N MET A 82 2.41 12.59 17.25
CA MET A 82 2.37 11.81 18.49
C MET A 82 1.26 10.78 18.49
N ALA A 83 0.06 11.14 18.03
CA ALA A 83 -1.05 10.22 17.90
C ALA A 83 -0.75 9.09 16.89
N PHE A 84 -0.11 9.41 15.76
CA PHE A 84 0.37 8.42 14.79
C PHE A 84 1.39 7.47 15.43
N SER A 85 2.40 8.02 16.11
CA SER A 85 3.41 7.22 16.83
C SER A 85 2.76 6.24 17.82
N ASN A 86 1.75 6.69 18.56
CA ASN A 86 1.03 5.85 19.51
C ASN A 86 0.27 4.71 18.81
N LEU A 87 -0.38 4.97 17.67
CA LEU A 87 -1.04 3.92 16.88
C LEU A 87 -0.05 2.84 16.41
N VAL A 88 1.14 3.26 15.97
CA VAL A 88 2.20 2.33 15.55
C VAL A 88 2.71 1.50 16.73
N LYS A 89 3.08 2.15 17.85
CA LYS A 89 3.63 1.49 19.06
C LYS A 89 2.65 0.50 19.69
N THR A 90 1.36 0.82 19.66
CA THR A 90 0.31 -0.04 20.26
C THR A 90 -0.24 -1.08 19.28
N ASN A 91 0.31 -1.16 18.06
CA ASN A 91 -0.18 -2.04 16.98
C ASN A 91 -1.68 -1.87 16.65
N LYS A 92 -2.22 -0.65 16.89
CA LYS A 92 -3.63 -0.29 16.60
C LYS A 92 -3.79 0.42 15.25
N ILE A 93 -2.72 0.44 14.46
CA ILE A 93 -2.71 1.12 13.18
C ILE A 93 -3.53 0.34 12.14
N ASN A 94 -4.46 1.03 11.50
CA ASN A 94 -5.30 0.53 10.41
C ASN A 94 -5.83 1.72 9.59
N PRO A 95 -6.45 1.50 8.40
CA PRO A 95 -6.93 2.59 7.56
C PRO A 95 -7.86 3.58 8.28
N ILE A 96 -8.77 3.10 9.12
CA ILE A 96 -9.74 3.94 9.83
C ILE A 96 -9.06 4.75 10.93
N SER A 97 -8.13 4.14 11.69
CA SER A 97 -7.40 4.84 12.75
C SER A 97 -6.50 5.95 12.18
N ILE A 98 -5.82 5.71 11.05
CA ILE A 98 -5.02 6.73 10.37
C ILE A 98 -5.91 7.87 9.85
N LYS A 99 -7.05 7.53 9.20
CA LYS A 99 -8.00 8.56 8.72
C LYS A 99 -8.45 9.48 9.83
N LYS A 100 -8.72 8.94 11.03
CA LYS A 100 -9.16 9.72 12.20
C LYS A 100 -8.13 10.74 12.69
N LEU A 101 -6.85 10.56 12.38
CA LEU A 101 -5.81 11.53 12.72
C LEU A 101 -5.91 12.83 11.92
N GLY A 102 -6.61 12.82 10.77
CA GLY A 102 -6.74 13.98 9.91
C GLY A 102 -5.41 14.47 9.34
N LEU A 103 -4.44 13.54 9.10
CA LEU A 103 -3.14 13.90 8.54
C LEU A 103 -3.30 14.61 7.20
N PRO A 104 -2.74 15.82 7.01
CA PRO A 104 -2.80 16.53 5.73
C PRO A 104 -2.30 15.65 4.59
N GLN A 105 -2.96 15.71 3.42
CA GLN A 105 -2.65 14.94 2.20
C GLN A 105 -2.89 13.41 2.29
N PHE A 106 -3.35 12.88 3.44
CA PHE A 106 -3.64 11.45 3.63
C PHE A 106 -5.14 11.15 3.72
N SER A 107 -5.98 11.86 2.99
CA SER A 107 -7.43 11.67 2.98
C SER A 107 -7.90 10.47 2.14
N GLN A 108 -7.08 10.01 1.20
CA GLN A 108 -7.42 8.93 0.27
C GLN A 108 -6.81 7.59 0.69
N PHE A 109 -7.51 6.51 0.38
CA PHE A 109 -7.08 5.15 0.73
C PHE A 109 -5.69 4.81 0.15
N SER A 110 -5.39 5.27 -1.06
CA SER A 110 -4.13 4.99 -1.75
C SER A 110 -2.89 5.45 -0.96
N PHE A 111 -2.97 6.57 -0.25
CA PHE A 111 -1.85 7.06 0.57
C PHE A 111 -1.82 6.40 1.95
N ILE A 112 -2.98 6.12 2.54
CA ILE A 112 -3.05 5.38 3.81
C ILE A 112 -2.53 3.94 3.65
N SER A 113 -2.88 3.26 2.55
CA SER A 113 -2.35 1.92 2.27
C SER A 113 -0.83 1.92 2.07
N LYS A 114 -0.25 2.98 1.47
CA LYS A 114 1.21 3.15 1.37
C LYS A 114 1.88 3.31 2.75
N ILE A 115 1.27 4.06 3.69
CA ILE A 115 1.78 4.11 5.08
C ILE A 115 1.85 2.69 5.66
N LEU A 116 0.75 1.93 5.58
CA LEU A 116 0.69 0.57 6.12
C LEU A 116 1.71 -0.35 5.45
N MET A 117 1.83 -0.28 4.12
CA MET A 117 2.80 -1.05 3.34
C MET A 117 4.22 -0.76 3.81
N PHE A 118 4.61 0.51 4.00
CA PHE A 118 5.95 0.83 4.48
C PHE A 118 6.19 0.42 5.93
N ILE A 119 5.16 0.41 6.79
CA ILE A 119 5.29 -0.11 8.17
C ILE A 119 5.52 -1.62 8.17
N ASN A 120 4.82 -2.37 7.32
CA ASN A 120 4.99 -3.82 7.25
C ASN A 120 4.70 -4.36 5.84
N PRO A 121 5.69 -4.36 4.93
CA PRO A 121 5.53 -4.80 3.54
C PRO A 121 5.31 -6.31 3.38
N LYS A 122 5.54 -7.10 4.44
CA LYS A 122 5.20 -8.53 4.47
C LYS A 122 3.70 -8.75 4.65
N LYS A 123 3.01 -7.81 5.30
CA LYS A 123 1.60 -7.93 5.68
C LYS A 123 0.69 -7.03 4.87
N TYR A 124 1.11 -5.81 4.58
CA TYR A 124 0.29 -4.80 3.94
C TYR A 124 0.82 -4.46 2.55
N VAL A 125 -0.10 -4.18 1.65
CA VAL A 125 0.17 -3.81 0.26
C VAL A 125 -0.51 -2.49 -0.08
N THR A 126 -0.21 -1.91 -1.24
CA THR A 126 -0.94 -0.71 -1.68
C THR A 126 -2.29 -1.07 -2.27
N LEU A 127 -3.20 -0.09 -2.21
CA LEU A 127 -4.48 -0.13 -2.88
C LEU A 127 -4.74 1.24 -3.50
N ASP A 128 -4.64 1.33 -4.81
CA ASP A 128 -4.89 2.55 -5.58
C ASP A 128 -5.80 2.30 -6.79
N LYS A 129 -6.08 3.37 -7.54
CA LYS A 129 -6.94 3.28 -8.72
C LYS A 129 -6.42 2.31 -9.77
N LYS A 130 -5.10 2.17 -9.93
CA LYS A 130 -4.51 1.27 -10.91
C LYS A 130 -4.78 -0.19 -10.53
N ILE A 131 -4.61 -0.55 -9.26
CA ILE A 131 -4.96 -1.88 -8.74
C ILE A 131 -6.47 -2.15 -8.90
N MET A 132 -7.33 -1.14 -8.76
CA MET A 132 -8.78 -1.30 -8.96
C MET A 132 -9.17 -1.67 -10.40
N ASN A 133 -8.31 -1.48 -11.39
CA ASN A 133 -8.55 -1.98 -12.77
C ASN A 133 -8.58 -3.51 -12.85
N LEU A 134 -8.04 -4.21 -11.83
CA LEU A 134 -8.15 -5.66 -11.71
C LEU A 134 -9.50 -6.14 -11.16
N LYS A 135 -10.38 -5.22 -10.80
CA LYS A 135 -11.76 -5.55 -10.42
C LYS A 135 -12.43 -6.34 -11.55
N ASP A 136 -13.07 -7.45 -11.19
CA ASP A 136 -13.73 -8.33 -12.15
C ASP A 136 -15.18 -8.55 -11.72
N PRO A 137 -16.16 -7.93 -12.41
CA PRO A 137 -17.58 -8.09 -12.08
C PRO A 137 -18.06 -9.55 -12.12
N PHE A 138 -17.39 -10.41 -12.89
CA PHE A 138 -17.73 -11.83 -13.01
C PHE A 138 -17.15 -12.69 -11.87
N ASN A 139 -16.32 -12.12 -11.00
CA ASN A 139 -15.77 -12.76 -9.83
C ASN A 139 -16.19 -12.02 -8.54
N PRO A 140 -17.40 -12.29 -8.01
CA PRO A 140 -17.89 -11.61 -6.80
C PRO A 140 -17.10 -11.98 -5.54
N ASP A 141 -16.33 -13.06 -5.57
CA ASP A 141 -15.53 -13.52 -4.42
C ASP A 141 -14.16 -12.80 -4.31
N SER A 142 -13.75 -12.11 -5.37
CA SER A 142 -12.52 -11.33 -5.34
C SER A 142 -12.60 -10.17 -4.34
N PRO A 143 -11.60 -10.01 -3.46
CA PRO A 143 -11.56 -8.87 -2.53
C PRO A 143 -11.68 -7.52 -3.23
N LEU A 144 -11.03 -7.37 -4.41
CA LEU A 144 -11.08 -6.12 -5.17
C LEU A 144 -12.48 -5.83 -5.72
N THR A 145 -13.22 -6.86 -6.14
CA THR A 145 -14.59 -6.71 -6.64
C THR A 145 -15.55 -6.21 -5.57
N ARG A 146 -15.34 -6.62 -4.32
CA ARG A 146 -16.15 -6.22 -3.16
C ARG A 146 -15.85 -4.81 -2.67
N ILE A 147 -14.74 -4.18 -3.08
CA ILE A 147 -14.45 -2.80 -2.71
C ILE A 147 -15.43 -1.86 -3.42
N PRO A 148 -16.18 -1.01 -2.66
CA PRO A 148 -17.09 -0.02 -3.25
C PRO A 148 -16.28 1.09 -3.93
N TYR A 149 -16.09 0.95 -5.23
CA TYR A 149 -15.35 1.88 -6.07
C TYR A 149 -15.89 1.84 -7.50
N SER A 150 -16.08 2.98 -8.12
CA SER A 150 -16.37 3.14 -9.55
C SER A 150 -15.30 4.00 -10.21
N GLU A 151 -15.17 3.90 -11.54
CA GLU A 151 -14.18 4.66 -12.31
C GLU A 151 -14.38 6.18 -12.20
N ASN A 152 -15.62 6.61 -11.97
CA ASN A 152 -15.99 8.03 -11.79
C ASN A 152 -15.60 8.57 -10.40
N ASP A 153 -15.23 7.72 -9.46
CA ASP A 153 -14.82 8.17 -8.13
C ASP A 153 -13.47 8.89 -8.17
N THR A 154 -13.35 10.00 -7.45
CA THR A 154 -12.08 10.74 -7.34
C THR A 154 -10.99 9.95 -6.61
N GLY A 155 -11.39 8.93 -5.82
CA GLY A 155 -10.48 8.02 -5.10
C GLY A 155 -11.24 6.98 -4.30
N ILE A 156 -10.52 6.02 -3.76
CA ILE A 156 -11.08 4.94 -2.95
C ILE A 156 -11.40 5.50 -1.55
N ARG A 157 -12.67 5.44 -1.14
CA ARG A 157 -13.12 5.95 0.16
C ARG A 157 -12.69 5.03 1.30
N ILE A 158 -12.33 5.63 2.43
CA ILE A 158 -11.98 4.88 3.65
C ILE A 158 -13.24 4.64 4.47
N THR A 159 -13.74 3.42 4.43
CA THR A 159 -14.92 2.93 5.16
C THR A 159 -14.59 1.62 5.87
N LYS A 160 -15.46 1.14 6.77
CA LYS A 160 -15.33 -0.20 7.36
C LYS A 160 -15.32 -1.29 6.29
N THR A 161 -16.22 -1.19 5.31
CA THR A 161 -16.34 -2.15 4.19
C THR A 161 -15.08 -2.18 3.34
N THR A 162 -14.58 -1.01 2.90
CA THR A 162 -13.34 -0.92 2.12
C THR A 162 -12.15 -1.46 2.92
N THR A 163 -12.08 -1.14 4.22
CA THR A 163 -11.01 -1.62 5.10
C THR A 163 -11.03 -3.14 5.25
N LYS A 164 -12.21 -3.75 5.37
CA LYS A 164 -12.36 -5.22 5.42
C LYS A 164 -11.78 -5.86 4.17
N TYR A 165 -12.24 -5.47 2.99
CA TYR A 165 -11.82 -6.06 1.73
C TYR A 165 -10.37 -5.71 1.35
N TYR A 166 -9.85 -4.58 1.83
CA TYR A 166 -8.43 -4.29 1.74
C TYR A 166 -7.57 -5.31 2.53
N PHE A 167 -7.99 -5.70 3.71
CA PHE A 167 -7.26 -6.73 4.46
C PHE A 167 -7.33 -8.10 3.78
N GLU A 168 -8.46 -8.45 3.19
CA GLU A 168 -8.59 -9.66 2.37
C GLU A 168 -7.66 -9.61 1.13
N TRP A 169 -7.52 -8.43 0.50
CA TRP A 169 -6.54 -8.20 -0.57
C TRP A 169 -5.10 -8.37 -0.08
N CYS A 170 -4.75 -7.85 1.07
CA CYS A 170 -3.43 -8.05 1.68
C CYS A 170 -3.16 -9.54 1.97
N GLU A 171 -4.17 -10.26 2.46
CA GLU A 171 -4.09 -11.69 2.75
C GLU A 171 -3.88 -12.51 1.46
N LEU A 172 -4.63 -12.20 0.40
CA LEU A 172 -4.46 -12.83 -0.90
C LEU A 172 -3.04 -12.60 -1.45
N CYS A 173 -2.52 -11.39 -1.40
CA CYS A 173 -1.14 -11.11 -1.82
C CYS A 173 -0.11 -11.90 -0.98
N SER A 174 -0.35 -12.01 0.33
CA SER A 174 0.51 -12.79 1.23
C SER A 174 0.45 -14.28 0.92
N PHE A 175 -0.73 -14.80 0.59
CA PHE A 175 -0.95 -16.18 0.18
C PHE A 175 -0.20 -16.50 -1.11
N ILE A 176 -0.39 -15.68 -2.15
CA ILE A 176 0.29 -15.85 -3.44
C ILE A 176 1.83 -15.79 -3.26
N ALA A 177 2.33 -14.93 -2.40
CA ALA A 177 3.77 -14.83 -2.12
C ALA A 177 4.34 -16.14 -1.57
N LYS A 178 3.60 -16.82 -0.70
CA LYS A 178 3.99 -18.13 -0.14
C LYS A 178 3.94 -19.24 -1.21
N GLU A 179 2.92 -19.26 -2.05
CA GLU A 179 2.77 -20.25 -3.12
C GLU A 179 3.88 -20.14 -4.17
N ILE A 180 4.33 -18.94 -4.51
CA ILE A 180 5.42 -18.72 -5.48
C ILE A 180 6.79 -19.14 -4.93
N ASN A 181 6.97 -19.16 -3.61
CA ASN A 181 8.16 -19.63 -2.87
C ASN A 181 9.52 -19.12 -3.35
N ASN A 182 9.63 -17.86 -3.82
CA ASN A 182 10.86 -17.23 -4.32
C ASN A 182 11.33 -16.07 -3.43
N ASN A 183 11.29 -16.19 -2.10
CA ASN A 183 11.57 -15.11 -1.15
C ASN A 183 10.70 -13.85 -1.37
N LYS A 184 9.58 -14.01 -2.08
CA LYS A 184 8.60 -12.94 -2.30
C LYS A 184 7.81 -12.68 -1.03
N ILE A 185 7.39 -11.43 -0.84
CA ILE A 185 6.49 -11.00 0.22
C ILE A 185 5.27 -10.31 -0.39
N ALA A 186 4.25 -10.03 0.42
CA ALA A 186 2.98 -9.51 -0.06
C ALA A 186 3.11 -8.30 -1.01
N VAL A 187 3.97 -7.34 -0.69
CA VAL A 187 4.17 -6.15 -1.53
C VAL A 187 4.79 -6.46 -2.90
N ASP A 188 5.58 -7.54 -3.04
CA ASP A 188 6.12 -7.93 -4.35
C ASP A 188 5.02 -8.44 -5.28
N ILE A 189 4.03 -9.12 -4.71
CA ILE A 189 2.88 -9.61 -5.44
C ILE A 189 2.00 -8.44 -5.92
N GLU A 190 1.72 -7.49 -5.03
CA GLU A 190 0.96 -6.28 -5.41
C GLU A 190 1.68 -5.51 -6.51
N ARG A 191 3.00 -5.33 -6.42
CA ARG A 191 3.82 -4.70 -7.47
C ARG A 191 3.78 -5.45 -8.78
N GLY A 192 3.74 -6.79 -8.72
CA GLY A 192 3.53 -7.62 -9.88
C GLY A 192 2.19 -7.35 -10.56
N PHE A 193 1.11 -7.30 -9.79
CA PHE A 193 -0.21 -6.92 -10.28
C PHE A 193 -0.24 -5.49 -10.84
N PHE A 194 0.38 -4.54 -10.17
CA PHE A 194 0.50 -3.18 -10.65
C PHE A 194 1.18 -3.14 -12.04
N ARG A 195 2.25 -3.93 -12.24
CA ARG A 195 2.93 -4.04 -13.52
C ARG A 195 2.11 -4.72 -14.59
N LEU A 196 1.32 -5.74 -14.25
CA LEU A 196 0.39 -6.35 -15.22
C LEU A 196 -0.62 -5.34 -15.75
N VAL A 197 -1.13 -4.45 -14.89
CA VAL A 197 -2.03 -3.37 -15.33
C VAL A 197 -1.28 -2.36 -16.21
N GLU A 198 -0.03 -2.00 -15.89
CA GLU A 198 0.79 -1.09 -16.72
C GLU A 198 1.10 -1.66 -18.11
N GLU A 199 1.23 -2.98 -18.21
CA GLU A 199 1.51 -3.69 -19.47
C GLU A 199 0.24 -4.16 -20.19
N GLU A 200 -0.93 -3.64 -19.80
CA GLU A 200 -2.24 -3.98 -20.40
C GLU A 200 -2.61 -5.48 -20.28
N LYS A 201 -1.97 -6.20 -19.35
CA LYS A 201 -2.23 -7.62 -19.05
C LYS A 201 -3.26 -7.81 -17.93
N THR A 202 -4.26 -6.93 -17.88
CA THR A 202 -5.28 -6.90 -16.81
C THR A 202 -6.05 -8.22 -16.71
N ASN A 203 -6.39 -8.85 -17.84
CA ASN A 203 -7.12 -10.12 -17.85
C ASN A 203 -6.31 -11.25 -17.21
N TYR A 204 -5.02 -11.35 -17.50
CA TYR A 204 -4.13 -12.31 -16.83
C TYR A 204 -4.07 -12.06 -15.32
N GLY A 205 -4.00 -10.80 -14.89
CA GLY A 205 -4.07 -10.45 -13.47
C GLY A 205 -5.38 -10.89 -12.82
N ARG A 206 -6.53 -10.73 -13.48
CA ARG A 206 -7.85 -11.20 -13.01
C ARG A 206 -7.92 -12.73 -12.90
N GLU A 207 -7.37 -13.45 -13.86
CA GLU A 207 -7.28 -14.92 -13.83
C GLU A 207 -6.49 -15.40 -12.61
N ILE A 208 -5.32 -14.80 -12.32
CA ILE A 208 -4.53 -15.10 -11.13
C ILE A 208 -5.37 -14.87 -9.87
N ILE A 209 -5.97 -13.68 -9.73
CA ILE A 209 -6.79 -13.34 -8.55
C ILE A 209 -7.92 -14.34 -8.37
N THR A 210 -8.61 -14.72 -9.45
CA THR A 210 -9.73 -15.68 -9.40
C THR A 210 -9.27 -17.07 -8.94
N SER A 211 -8.19 -17.58 -9.55
CA SER A 211 -7.61 -18.87 -9.20
C SER A 211 -7.17 -18.93 -7.74
N GLU A 212 -6.40 -17.92 -7.32
CA GLU A 212 -5.79 -17.92 -6.00
C GLU A 212 -6.80 -17.60 -4.87
N THR A 213 -7.84 -16.80 -5.16
CA THR A 213 -8.97 -16.60 -4.22
C THR A 213 -9.69 -17.92 -3.94
N LYS A 214 -9.96 -18.71 -4.97
CA LYS A 214 -10.61 -20.04 -4.79
C LYS A 214 -9.76 -20.99 -3.94
N LYS A 215 -8.44 -21.03 -4.16
CA LYS A 215 -7.52 -21.85 -3.35
C LYS A 215 -7.51 -21.40 -1.89
N LEU A 216 -7.39 -20.08 -1.65
CA LEU A 216 -7.38 -19.52 -0.31
C LEU A 216 -8.67 -19.88 0.45
N HIS A 217 -9.84 -19.74 -0.18
CA HIS A 217 -11.12 -20.10 0.42
C HIS A 217 -11.23 -21.60 0.71
N ALA A 218 -10.76 -22.47 -0.20
CA ALA A 218 -10.76 -23.92 0.03
C ALA A 218 -9.90 -24.32 1.23
N LEU A 219 -8.75 -23.68 1.42
CA LEU A 219 -7.88 -23.94 2.58
C LEU A 219 -8.50 -23.44 3.89
N THR A 220 -9.17 -22.29 3.87
CA THR A 220 -9.84 -21.77 5.08
C THR A 220 -11.06 -22.62 5.48
N ALA A 221 -11.84 -23.12 4.50
CA ALA A 221 -12.97 -24.00 4.76
C ALA A 221 -12.55 -25.33 5.41
N ASN A 222 -11.42 -25.90 4.99
CA ASN A 222 -10.90 -27.17 5.53
C ASN A 222 -10.27 -27.03 6.93
N ASN A 223 -9.97 -25.81 7.38
CA ASN A 223 -9.38 -25.54 8.71
C ASN A 223 -10.40 -25.02 9.74
N THR A 224 -11.69 -24.99 9.39
CA THR A 224 -12.76 -24.65 10.33
C THR A 224 -13.27 -25.95 10.93
N PRO A 225 -13.13 -26.18 12.27
CA PRO A 225 -13.55 -27.42 12.94
C PRO A 225 -15.05 -27.62 12.91
#